data_50fca7c7d3524bcaa8bf3f26bccd2dda
#
_entry.id   50fca7c7d3524bcaa8bf3f26bccd2dda
#
_cell.length_a   1.000
_cell.length_b   1.000
_cell.length_c   1.000
_cell.angle_alpha   90.00
_cell.angle_beta   90.00
_cell.angle_gamma   90.00
#
_symmetry.space_group_name_H-M   'P 1'
#
loop_
_entity.id
_entity.type
_entity.pdbx_description
1 polymer ?
#
loop_
_entity_poly.entity_id
_entity_poly.type
_entity_poly.pdbx_seq_one_letter_code
_entity_poly.pdbx_strand_id
1 'polypeptide(L)'
;MGPAGRLRQTDWRLEIGLRVEKRRFDAATVIVGPYARMLVSGWRDRLDELDPAHRHMLEGGSLSRMFLRYPLTVSHPVFVSGFYGLLIGLTLLLPYGYQGNADGNELEEIIREWGLQTLILVTIAAFLGGFSSFVASMVKRPPIRLENRRRYLFPFPFIGLILLSVSMMDEIPEYATWLGWFLLVFPGPLYVHLSYAPRWRILDRLDRGLMPFEGMRKTIAEAPTEDAAEVDDEELDEVVEASG
;
A
#
# COMPACT_ATOMS: atom_id res chain seq x y z
N MET A 1 19.83 -20.08 69.65
CA MET A 1 20.42 -18.89 68.99
C MET A 1 20.28 -19.10 67.49
N GLY A 2 19.26 -18.53 66.87
CA GLY A 2 19.02 -18.62 65.40
C GLY A 2 19.41 -17.31 64.73
N PRO A 3 19.91 -17.36 63.51
CA PRO A 3 20.40 -16.15 62.82
C PRO A 3 19.24 -15.30 62.32
N ALA A 4 19.23 -14.04 62.74
CA ALA A 4 18.31 -13.00 62.26
C ALA A 4 18.46 -12.76 60.75
N GLY A 5 17.30 -12.90 60.05
CA GLY A 5 17.23 -12.65 58.59
C GLY A 5 17.53 -11.18 58.23
N ARG A 6 18.56 -10.97 57.43
CA ARG A 6 18.76 -9.70 56.76
C ARG A 6 17.70 -9.54 55.66
N LEU A 7 16.68 -8.77 55.92
CA LEU A 7 15.77 -8.27 54.91
C LEU A 7 16.55 -7.45 53.88
N ARG A 8 16.50 -7.85 52.60
CA ARG A 8 17.20 -7.18 51.51
C ARG A 8 16.56 -5.81 51.28
N GLN A 9 17.33 -4.79 51.58
CA GLN A 9 16.98 -3.38 51.41
C GLN A 9 16.83 -2.97 49.92
N THR A 10 16.94 -3.91 48.98
CA THR A 10 16.88 -3.69 47.55
C THR A 10 15.47 -3.85 46.93
N ASP A 11 14.55 -4.57 47.57
CA ASP A 11 13.23 -4.86 46.97
C ASP A 11 12.27 -3.67 47.01
N TRP A 12 12.30 -2.84 48.05
CA TRP A 12 11.41 -1.71 48.17
C TRP A 12 11.65 -0.57 47.17
N ARG A 13 12.91 -0.41 46.70
CA ARG A 13 13.24 0.61 45.67
C ARG A 13 12.70 0.24 44.29
N LEU A 14 12.69 -1.06 43.95
CA LEU A 14 12.12 -1.56 42.71
C LEU A 14 10.58 -1.46 42.74
N GLU A 15 9.96 -1.79 43.86
CA GLU A 15 8.49 -1.66 43.99
C GLU A 15 8.02 -0.21 43.94
N ILE A 16 8.75 0.74 44.58
CA ILE A 16 8.42 2.16 44.50
C ILE A 16 8.64 2.69 43.09
N GLY A 17 9.72 2.29 42.40
CA GLY A 17 9.99 2.66 41.01
C GLY A 17 8.88 2.23 40.08
N LEU A 18 8.46 0.97 40.12
CA LEU A 18 7.38 0.41 39.34
C LEU A 18 6.01 1.06 39.67
N ARG A 19 5.77 1.39 40.93
CA ARG A 19 4.51 2.02 41.36
C ARG A 19 4.42 3.49 40.96
N VAL A 20 5.56 4.20 40.88
CA VAL A 20 5.64 5.60 40.40
C VAL A 20 5.50 5.64 38.90
N GLU A 21 6.10 4.68 38.18
CA GLU A 21 5.99 4.57 36.72
C GLU A 21 4.57 4.20 36.31
N LYS A 22 3.93 3.24 37.01
CA LYS A 22 2.52 2.90 36.79
C LYS A 22 1.58 4.08 37.05
N ARG A 23 1.81 4.86 38.13
CA ARG A 23 1.00 6.08 38.40
C ARG A 23 1.25 7.19 37.38
N ARG A 24 2.47 7.33 36.82
CA ARG A 24 2.73 8.26 35.74
C ARG A 24 2.00 7.85 34.46
N PHE A 25 1.96 6.55 34.18
CA PHE A 25 1.20 6.01 33.04
C PHE A 25 -0.30 6.21 33.23
N ASP A 26 -0.83 5.90 34.42
CA ASP A 26 -2.25 6.08 34.74
C ASP A 26 -2.64 7.57 34.79
N ALA A 27 -1.79 8.46 35.29
CA ALA A 27 -2.03 9.89 35.31
C ALA A 27 -1.97 10.53 33.92
N ALA A 28 -1.06 10.07 33.05
CA ALA A 28 -1.04 10.47 31.65
C ALA A 28 -2.31 10.00 30.90
N THR A 29 -2.83 8.84 31.26
CA THR A 29 -4.08 8.29 30.70
C THR A 29 -5.33 9.02 31.21
N VAL A 30 -5.29 9.58 32.41
CA VAL A 30 -6.43 10.31 33.03
C VAL A 30 -6.49 11.77 32.55
N ILE A 31 -5.34 12.41 32.26
CA ILE A 31 -5.31 13.81 31.77
C ILE A 31 -5.62 13.85 30.26
N VAL A 32 -5.35 12.78 29.54
CA VAL A 32 -5.73 12.61 28.15
C VAL A 32 -7.16 12.05 28.13
N GLY A 33 -8.14 12.90 28.35
CA GLY A 33 -9.56 12.54 28.43
C GLY A 33 -10.08 11.75 27.21
N PRO A 34 -11.38 11.39 27.17
CA PRO A 34 -11.98 10.57 26.11
C PRO A 34 -11.68 11.06 24.69
N TYR A 35 -11.38 12.34 24.53
CA TYR A 35 -10.94 12.94 23.25
C TYR A 35 -9.58 12.44 22.77
N ALA A 36 -8.66 12.10 23.64
CA ALA A 36 -7.35 11.57 23.22
C ALA A 36 -7.39 10.08 22.96
N ARG A 37 -8.30 9.32 23.58
CA ARG A 37 -8.61 7.96 23.09
C ARG A 37 -9.26 8.02 21.71
N MET A 38 -10.08 9.02 21.42
CA MET A 38 -10.66 9.24 20.10
C MET A 38 -9.61 9.62 19.05
N LEU A 39 -8.52 10.29 19.47
CA LEU A 39 -7.36 10.62 18.61
C LEU A 39 -6.35 9.48 18.48
N VAL A 40 -6.32 8.53 19.41
CA VAL A 40 -5.38 7.38 19.44
C VAL A 40 -6.04 6.08 18.97
N SER A 41 -7.37 5.93 19.08
CA SER A 41 -8.10 4.82 18.45
C SER A 41 -8.23 5.10 16.95
N GLY A 42 -7.14 4.90 16.24
CA GLY A 42 -7.06 5.11 14.81
C GLY A 42 -7.97 4.13 14.06
N TRP A 43 -8.12 4.34 12.77
CA TRP A 43 -8.88 3.48 11.88
C TRP A 43 -8.64 1.96 12.11
N ARG A 44 -7.48 1.57 12.68
CA ARG A 44 -7.14 0.16 12.96
C ARG A 44 -8.06 -0.46 14.01
N ASP A 45 -8.28 0.21 15.13
CA ASP A 45 -9.15 -0.30 16.19
C ASP A 45 -10.59 -0.42 15.70
N ARG A 46 -11.03 0.54 14.87
CA ARG A 46 -12.35 0.51 14.24
C ARG A 46 -12.47 -0.53 13.14
N LEU A 47 -11.35 -0.87 12.47
CA LEU A 47 -11.31 -1.95 11.49
C LEU A 47 -11.56 -3.30 12.17
N ASP A 48 -11.07 -3.48 13.41
CA ASP A 48 -11.28 -4.70 14.19
C ASP A 48 -12.74 -4.87 14.66
N GLU A 49 -13.51 -3.79 14.70
CA GLU A 49 -14.95 -3.79 15.02
C GLU A 49 -15.83 -4.16 13.82
N LEU A 50 -15.27 -4.16 12.59
CA LEU A 50 -16.02 -4.50 11.38
C LEU A 50 -16.19 -6.01 11.25
N ASP A 51 -17.23 -6.38 10.49
CA ASP A 51 -17.42 -7.75 10.06
C ASP A 51 -16.14 -8.33 9.42
N PRO A 52 -15.79 -9.61 9.68
CA PRO A 52 -14.59 -10.25 9.16
C PRO A 52 -14.42 -10.13 7.65
N ALA A 53 -15.51 -10.25 6.86
CA ALA A 53 -15.47 -10.13 5.41
C ALA A 53 -15.13 -8.70 4.95
N HIS A 54 -15.71 -7.68 5.58
CA HIS A 54 -15.36 -6.28 5.34
C HIS A 54 -13.93 -5.97 5.74
N ARG A 55 -13.50 -6.48 6.90
CA ARG A 55 -12.12 -6.34 7.36
C ARG A 55 -11.14 -6.93 6.36
N HIS A 56 -11.35 -8.16 5.91
CA HIS A 56 -10.50 -8.82 4.91
C HIS A 56 -10.45 -8.06 3.59
N MET A 57 -11.58 -7.50 3.13
CA MET A 57 -11.64 -6.64 1.94
C MET A 57 -10.78 -5.38 2.11
N LEU A 58 -10.76 -4.77 3.30
CA LEU A 58 -10.03 -3.53 3.58
C LEU A 58 -8.55 -3.74 3.87
N GLU A 59 -8.16 -4.83 4.50
CA GLU A 59 -6.74 -5.16 4.76
C GLU A 59 -5.96 -5.35 3.46
N GLY A 60 -6.56 -5.97 2.45
CA GLY A 60 -5.97 -6.18 1.13
C GLY A 60 -4.71 -7.04 1.15
N GLY A 61 -4.02 -7.07 0.02
CA GLY A 61 -2.81 -7.86 -0.15
C GLY A 61 -1.58 -7.26 0.55
N SER A 62 -0.46 -7.98 0.45
CA SER A 62 0.82 -7.64 1.11
C SER A 62 1.30 -6.22 0.83
N LEU A 63 1.13 -5.72 -0.41
CA LEU A 63 1.51 -4.35 -0.78
C LEU A 63 0.65 -3.31 -0.07
N SER A 64 -0.68 -3.48 -0.07
CA SER A 64 -1.57 -2.58 0.66
C SER A 64 -1.22 -2.55 2.14
N ARG A 65 -1.02 -3.71 2.76
CA ARG A 65 -0.63 -3.82 4.18
C ARG A 65 0.71 -3.15 4.48
N MET A 66 1.66 -3.19 3.55
CA MET A 66 2.95 -2.51 3.70
C MET A 66 2.75 -0.98 3.81
N PHE A 67 1.99 -0.39 2.90
CA PHE A 67 1.74 1.06 2.92
C PHE A 67 0.84 1.47 4.10
N LEU A 68 -0.16 0.66 4.45
CA LEU A 68 -1.06 0.92 5.57
C LEU A 68 -0.42 0.75 6.97
N ARG A 69 0.85 0.35 7.05
CA ARG A 69 1.64 0.45 8.29
C ARG A 69 1.93 1.90 8.69
N TYR A 70 1.96 2.80 7.72
CA TYR A 70 2.19 4.23 7.93
C TYR A 70 0.87 4.97 8.21
N PRO A 71 0.91 6.20 8.74
CA PRO A 71 -0.27 7.05 8.85
C PRO A 71 -0.97 7.23 7.50
N LEU A 72 -2.31 7.33 7.49
CA LEU A 72 -3.09 7.46 6.26
C LEU A 72 -2.71 8.68 5.41
N THR A 73 -2.19 9.73 6.02
CA THR A 73 -1.65 10.91 5.32
C THR A 73 -0.47 10.56 4.42
N VAL A 74 0.47 9.76 4.91
CA VAL A 74 1.65 9.28 4.14
C VAL A 74 1.25 8.17 3.17
N SER A 75 0.26 7.36 3.53
CA SER A 75 -0.29 6.29 2.70
C SER A 75 -1.28 6.78 1.64
N HIS A 76 -1.38 8.11 1.43
CA HIS A 76 -2.27 8.66 0.42
C HIS A 76 -1.90 8.14 -0.99
N PRO A 77 -2.88 7.82 -1.86
CA PRO A 77 -2.62 7.28 -3.20
C PRO A 77 -1.66 8.10 -4.07
N VAL A 78 -1.54 9.41 -3.85
CA VAL A 78 -0.54 10.28 -4.49
C VAL A 78 0.87 9.78 -4.18
N PHE A 79 1.18 9.56 -2.91
CA PHE A 79 2.53 9.13 -2.50
C PHE A 79 2.84 7.70 -2.91
N VAL A 80 1.85 6.81 -2.83
CA VAL A 80 2.01 5.40 -3.26
C VAL A 80 2.26 5.31 -4.76
N SER A 81 1.53 6.10 -5.57
CA SER A 81 1.75 6.19 -7.01
C SER A 81 3.08 6.86 -7.34
N GLY A 82 3.43 7.96 -6.67
CA GLY A 82 4.72 8.63 -6.84
C GLY A 82 5.89 7.72 -6.52
N PHE A 83 5.77 6.93 -5.44
CA PHE A 83 6.77 5.92 -5.10
C PHE A 83 6.92 4.84 -6.18
N TYR A 84 5.81 4.40 -6.79
CA TYR A 84 5.88 3.51 -7.95
C TYR A 84 6.62 4.16 -9.13
N GLY A 85 6.35 5.43 -9.44
CA GLY A 85 7.08 6.19 -10.45
C GLY A 85 8.59 6.27 -10.16
N LEU A 86 8.96 6.46 -8.89
CA LEU A 86 10.36 6.45 -8.45
C LEU A 86 11.00 5.07 -8.67
N LEU A 87 10.31 3.98 -8.34
CA LEU A 87 10.83 2.62 -8.58
C LEU A 87 11.07 2.37 -10.07
N ILE A 88 10.16 2.82 -10.95
CA ILE A 88 10.38 2.76 -12.39
C ILE A 88 11.63 3.57 -12.78
N GLY A 89 11.74 4.81 -12.32
CA GLY A 89 12.91 5.64 -12.59
C GLY A 89 14.22 4.98 -12.18
N LEU A 90 14.23 4.33 -11.00
CA LEU A 90 15.41 3.59 -10.53
C LEU A 90 15.74 2.38 -11.41
N THR A 91 14.74 1.65 -11.92
CA THR A 91 15.00 0.52 -12.83
C THR A 91 15.54 0.98 -14.18
N LEU A 92 15.21 2.18 -14.62
CA LEU A 92 15.69 2.78 -15.87
C LEU A 92 17.11 3.32 -15.76
N LEU A 93 17.69 3.44 -14.57
CA LEU A 93 19.06 3.93 -14.41
C LEU A 93 20.08 3.08 -15.19
N LEU A 94 19.92 1.76 -15.18
CA LEU A 94 20.84 0.85 -15.88
C LEU A 94 20.79 1.01 -17.41
N PRO A 95 19.62 0.94 -18.09
CA PRO A 95 19.55 1.12 -19.52
C PRO A 95 19.98 2.54 -19.96
N TYR A 96 19.61 3.59 -19.22
CA TYR A 96 20.08 4.96 -19.51
C TYR A 96 21.59 5.11 -19.35
N GLY A 97 22.15 4.53 -18.29
CA GLY A 97 23.59 4.54 -18.05
C GLY A 97 24.36 3.79 -19.15
N TYR A 98 23.82 2.67 -19.61
CA TYR A 98 24.42 1.91 -20.71
C TYR A 98 24.41 2.69 -22.03
N GLN A 99 23.26 3.23 -22.40
CA GLN A 99 23.10 4.01 -23.64
C GLN A 99 23.99 5.25 -23.62
N GLY A 100 23.92 6.06 -22.56
CA GLY A 100 24.71 7.28 -22.47
C GLY A 100 26.22 7.03 -22.52
N ASN A 101 26.69 5.93 -21.90
CA ASN A 101 28.09 5.54 -22.00
C ASN A 101 28.47 5.08 -23.42
N ALA A 102 27.57 4.37 -24.13
CA ALA A 102 27.79 3.96 -25.51
C ALA A 102 27.83 5.16 -26.46
N ASP A 103 27.03 6.19 -26.19
CA ASP A 103 27.00 7.45 -26.96
C ASP A 103 28.17 8.39 -26.62
N GLY A 104 28.99 8.05 -25.62
CA GLY A 104 30.14 8.84 -25.18
C GLY A 104 29.77 10.05 -24.32
N ASN A 105 28.57 10.08 -23.74
CA ASN A 105 28.10 11.18 -22.91
C ASN A 105 28.83 11.19 -21.55
N GLU A 106 29.01 12.38 -20.97
CA GLU A 106 29.58 12.52 -19.63
C GLU A 106 28.59 12.01 -18.56
N LEU A 107 29.11 11.46 -17.47
CA LEU A 107 28.30 10.93 -16.36
C LEU A 107 27.30 11.97 -15.82
N GLU A 108 27.67 13.25 -15.77
CA GLU A 108 26.81 14.33 -15.32
C GLU A 108 25.59 14.48 -16.23
N GLU A 109 25.78 14.39 -17.54
CA GLU A 109 24.72 14.48 -18.54
C GLU A 109 23.75 13.30 -18.42
N ILE A 110 24.28 12.07 -18.30
CA ILE A 110 23.49 10.86 -18.10
C ILE A 110 22.62 10.98 -16.84
N ILE A 111 23.21 11.41 -15.72
CA ILE A 111 22.47 11.58 -14.44
C ILE A 111 21.41 12.67 -14.57
N ARG A 112 21.70 13.77 -15.26
CA ARG A 112 20.75 14.86 -15.46
C ARG A 112 19.53 14.40 -16.27
N GLU A 113 19.76 13.72 -17.40
CA GLU A 113 18.70 13.21 -18.27
C GLU A 113 17.85 12.15 -17.57
N TRP A 114 18.49 11.16 -16.95
CA TRP A 114 17.80 10.16 -16.14
C TRP A 114 17.01 10.79 -15.00
N GLY A 115 17.59 11.77 -14.31
CA GLY A 115 16.94 12.46 -13.19
C GLY A 115 15.71 13.23 -13.63
N LEU A 116 15.79 13.95 -14.76
CA LEU A 116 14.65 14.65 -15.34
C LEU A 116 13.54 13.68 -15.75
N GLN A 117 13.88 12.59 -16.42
CA GLN A 117 12.91 11.57 -16.81
C GLN A 117 12.24 10.93 -15.59
N THR A 118 13.02 10.61 -14.57
CA THR A 118 12.49 10.07 -13.29
C THR A 118 11.54 11.07 -12.63
N LEU A 119 11.88 12.35 -12.58
CA LEU A 119 11.02 13.39 -12.02
C LEU A 119 9.70 13.49 -12.77
N ILE A 120 9.72 13.42 -14.09
CA ILE A 120 8.51 13.40 -14.94
C ILE A 120 7.65 12.18 -14.61
N LEU A 121 8.24 10.99 -14.52
CA LEU A 121 7.53 9.75 -14.18
C LEU A 121 6.88 9.83 -12.81
N VAL A 122 7.62 10.29 -11.80
CA VAL A 122 7.10 10.48 -10.43
C VAL A 122 5.93 11.45 -10.42
N THR A 123 6.06 12.58 -11.14
CA THR A 123 5.02 13.59 -11.20
C THR A 123 3.74 13.07 -11.87
N ILE A 124 3.87 12.40 -13.00
CA ILE A 124 2.74 11.80 -13.72
C ILE A 124 2.08 10.72 -12.84
N ALA A 125 2.87 9.83 -12.25
CA ALA A 125 2.34 8.77 -11.40
C ALA A 125 1.62 9.36 -10.16
N ALA A 126 2.19 10.35 -9.49
CA ALA A 126 1.57 11.04 -8.36
C ALA A 126 0.25 11.72 -8.76
N PHE A 127 0.23 12.40 -9.91
CA PHE A 127 -0.99 13.00 -10.46
C PHE A 127 -2.08 11.95 -10.72
N LEU A 128 -1.74 10.81 -11.34
CA LEU A 128 -2.67 9.71 -11.57
C LEU A 128 -3.19 9.10 -10.24
N GLY A 129 -2.35 9.05 -9.21
CA GLY A 129 -2.75 8.64 -7.86
C GLY A 129 -3.76 9.59 -7.23
N GLY A 130 -3.54 10.90 -7.36
CA GLY A 130 -4.48 11.94 -6.91
C GLY A 130 -5.80 11.88 -7.67
N PHE A 131 -5.73 11.77 -8.99
CA PHE A 131 -6.91 11.58 -9.84
C PHE A 131 -7.70 10.31 -9.47
N SER A 132 -6.99 9.21 -9.20
CA SER A 132 -7.63 7.96 -8.75
C SER A 132 -8.37 8.13 -7.42
N SER A 133 -7.81 8.89 -6.46
CA SER A 133 -8.48 9.21 -5.20
C SER A 133 -9.73 10.06 -5.41
N PHE A 134 -9.63 11.05 -6.29
CA PHE A 134 -10.75 11.90 -6.66
C PHE A 134 -11.89 11.07 -7.27
N VAL A 135 -11.60 10.24 -8.28
CA VAL A 135 -12.58 9.36 -8.91
C VAL A 135 -13.19 8.37 -7.90
N ALA A 136 -12.36 7.76 -7.04
CA ALA A 136 -12.85 6.86 -5.99
C ALA A 136 -13.82 7.55 -5.04
N SER A 137 -13.60 8.84 -4.76
CA SER A 137 -14.49 9.65 -3.91
C SER A 137 -15.82 9.97 -4.59
N MET A 138 -15.81 10.21 -5.90
CA MET A 138 -17.03 10.51 -6.68
C MET A 138 -17.88 9.26 -6.94
N VAL A 139 -17.25 8.20 -7.42
CA VAL A 139 -17.95 6.99 -7.88
C VAL A 139 -18.40 6.10 -6.73
N LYS A 140 -17.77 6.24 -5.54
CA LYS A 140 -18.07 5.45 -4.34
C LYS A 140 -18.10 3.93 -4.58
N ARG A 141 -17.24 3.45 -5.48
CA ARG A 141 -17.13 2.01 -5.78
C ARG A 141 -16.32 1.27 -4.72
N PRO A 142 -16.57 -0.03 -4.51
CA PRO A 142 -15.76 -0.86 -3.64
C PRO A 142 -14.37 -1.11 -4.24
N PRO A 143 -13.37 -1.42 -3.41
CA PRO A 143 -12.08 -1.87 -3.89
C PRO A 143 -12.21 -3.23 -4.59
N ILE A 144 -11.61 -3.35 -5.78
CA ILE A 144 -11.55 -4.62 -6.49
C ILE A 144 -10.39 -5.43 -5.89
N ARG A 145 -10.63 -6.69 -5.57
CA ARG A 145 -9.59 -7.61 -5.14
C ARG A 145 -8.75 -8.01 -6.38
N LEU A 146 -7.55 -7.44 -6.48
CA LEU A 146 -6.59 -7.78 -7.52
C LEU A 146 -5.54 -8.80 -7.04
N GLU A 147 -5.66 -9.25 -5.79
CA GLU A 147 -4.72 -10.19 -5.18
C GLU A 147 -4.62 -11.48 -5.99
N ASN A 148 -5.75 -12.09 -6.35
CA ASN A 148 -5.80 -13.31 -7.15
C ASN A 148 -5.33 -13.08 -8.60
N ARG A 149 -5.52 -11.85 -9.13
CA ARG A 149 -5.08 -11.48 -10.49
C ARG A 149 -3.68 -10.89 -10.54
N ARG A 150 -3.04 -10.67 -9.41
CA ARG A 150 -1.67 -10.13 -9.31
C ARG A 150 -0.66 -10.99 -10.09
N ARG A 151 -0.84 -12.30 -10.10
CA ARG A 151 -0.01 -13.26 -10.82
C ARG A 151 0.13 -12.90 -12.31
N TYR A 152 -0.93 -12.39 -12.92
CA TYR A 152 -0.95 -12.01 -14.34
C TYR A 152 -0.39 -10.62 -14.60
N LEU A 153 -0.55 -9.68 -13.65
CA LEU A 153 -0.08 -8.31 -13.80
C LEU A 153 1.41 -8.14 -13.46
N PHE A 154 1.94 -9.03 -12.62
CA PHE A 154 3.32 -8.97 -12.15
C PHE A 154 4.38 -9.04 -13.25
N PRO A 155 4.26 -9.85 -14.33
CA PRO A 155 5.25 -9.92 -15.39
C PRO A 155 5.33 -8.66 -16.27
N PHE A 156 4.26 -7.88 -16.38
CA PHE A 156 4.18 -6.77 -17.34
C PHE A 156 5.27 -5.71 -17.16
N PRO A 157 5.58 -5.19 -15.95
CA PRO A 157 6.67 -4.25 -15.79
C PRO A 157 8.03 -4.81 -16.22
N PHE A 158 8.30 -6.09 -15.99
CA PHE A 158 9.56 -6.72 -16.41
C PHE A 158 9.65 -6.87 -17.92
N ILE A 159 8.56 -7.29 -18.57
CA ILE A 159 8.48 -7.35 -20.04
C ILE A 159 8.66 -5.96 -20.62
N GLY A 160 8.00 -4.94 -20.04
CA GLY A 160 8.16 -3.55 -20.44
C GLY A 160 9.59 -3.05 -20.31
N LEU A 161 10.26 -3.37 -19.21
CA LEU A 161 11.66 -3.01 -18.98
C LEU A 161 12.59 -3.69 -20.02
N ILE A 162 12.38 -4.98 -20.30
CA ILE A 162 13.16 -5.70 -21.31
C ILE A 162 12.97 -5.06 -22.69
N LEU A 163 11.74 -4.79 -23.11
CA LEU A 163 11.46 -4.14 -24.39
C LEU A 163 12.14 -2.77 -24.50
N LEU A 164 12.07 -1.96 -23.44
CA LEU A 164 12.76 -0.66 -23.43
C LEU A 164 14.27 -0.81 -23.46
N SER A 165 14.84 -1.75 -22.71
CA SER A 165 16.29 -1.98 -22.73
C SER A 165 16.76 -2.41 -24.12
N VAL A 166 16.01 -3.29 -24.79
CA VAL A 166 16.34 -3.70 -26.16
C VAL A 166 16.19 -2.54 -27.14
N SER A 167 15.16 -1.69 -26.99
CA SER A 167 15.00 -0.51 -27.87
C SER A 167 16.11 0.53 -27.75
N MET A 168 16.82 0.53 -26.62
CA MET A 168 18.00 1.41 -26.42
C MET A 168 19.28 0.80 -26.98
N MET A 169 19.33 -0.50 -27.25
CA MET A 169 20.51 -1.21 -27.73
C MET A 169 20.45 -1.48 -29.25
N ASP A 170 19.26 -1.66 -29.79
CA ASP A 170 18.99 -2.04 -31.18
C ASP A 170 17.82 -1.25 -31.77
N GLU A 171 17.82 -1.09 -33.11
CA GLU A 171 16.69 -0.50 -33.81
C GLU A 171 15.50 -1.45 -33.85
N ILE A 172 14.67 -1.38 -32.83
CA ILE A 172 13.37 -2.08 -32.82
C ILE A 172 12.26 -1.14 -33.34
N PRO A 173 11.16 -1.70 -33.88
CA PRO A 173 10.04 -0.89 -34.31
C PRO A 173 9.50 0.02 -33.20
N GLU A 174 9.17 1.26 -33.53
CA GLU A 174 8.70 2.29 -32.59
C GLU A 174 7.50 1.83 -31.72
N TYR A 175 6.59 1.03 -32.30
CA TYR A 175 5.47 0.48 -31.55
C TYR A 175 5.90 -0.43 -30.39
N ALA A 176 7.02 -1.13 -30.50
CA ALA A 176 7.54 -1.97 -29.43
C ALA A 176 8.07 -1.14 -28.26
N THR A 177 8.68 0.01 -28.55
CA THR A 177 9.09 0.99 -27.54
C THR A 177 7.87 1.55 -26.79
N TRP A 178 6.84 1.97 -27.52
CA TRP A 178 5.58 2.42 -26.89
C TRP A 178 4.90 1.33 -26.07
N LEU A 179 4.90 0.09 -26.55
CA LEU A 179 4.41 -1.07 -25.79
C LEU A 179 5.24 -1.29 -24.52
N GLY A 180 6.56 -1.16 -24.61
CA GLY A 180 7.47 -1.23 -23.46
C GLY A 180 7.10 -0.22 -22.38
N TRP A 181 6.93 1.05 -22.77
CA TRP A 181 6.48 2.10 -21.84
C TRP A 181 5.11 1.81 -21.24
N PHE A 182 4.15 1.38 -22.05
CA PHE A 182 2.82 1.03 -21.56
C PHE A 182 2.87 -0.10 -20.53
N LEU A 183 3.57 -1.18 -20.81
CA LEU A 183 3.68 -2.33 -19.92
C LEU A 183 4.44 -2.01 -18.64
N LEU A 184 5.43 -1.12 -18.71
CA LEU A 184 6.19 -0.71 -17.52
C LEU A 184 5.38 0.22 -16.62
N VAL A 185 4.71 1.22 -17.18
CA VAL A 185 4.06 2.29 -16.40
C VAL A 185 2.64 1.94 -15.99
N PHE A 186 1.85 1.33 -16.86
CA PHE A 186 0.40 1.16 -16.68
C PHE A 186 -0.04 0.32 -15.47
N PRO A 187 0.63 -0.80 -15.12
CA PRO A 187 0.19 -1.68 -14.03
C PRO A 187 0.07 -0.99 -12.66
N GLY A 188 0.97 -0.05 -12.34
CA GLY A 188 0.93 0.68 -11.07
C GLY A 188 -0.29 1.57 -10.92
N PRO A 189 -0.51 2.56 -11.79
CA PRO A 189 -1.72 3.38 -11.79
C PRO A 189 -3.02 2.56 -11.86
N LEU A 190 -3.04 1.48 -12.64
CA LEU A 190 -4.20 0.58 -12.70
C LEU A 190 -4.49 -0.05 -11.33
N TYR A 191 -3.46 -0.57 -10.66
CA TYR A 191 -3.59 -1.12 -9.29
C TYR A 191 -4.09 -0.06 -8.31
N VAL A 192 -3.49 1.13 -8.34
CA VAL A 192 -3.91 2.22 -7.44
C VAL A 192 -5.35 2.61 -7.72
N HIS A 193 -5.74 2.74 -8.97
CA HIS A 193 -7.07 3.15 -9.36
C HIS A 193 -8.16 2.13 -9.00
N LEU A 194 -7.92 0.85 -9.24
CA LEU A 194 -8.93 -0.20 -9.04
C LEU A 194 -9.02 -0.72 -7.61
N SER A 195 -7.89 -0.80 -6.91
CA SER A 195 -7.81 -1.47 -5.62
C SER A 195 -7.43 -0.52 -4.48
N TYR A 196 -6.33 0.23 -4.63
CA TYR A 196 -5.75 0.98 -3.52
C TYR A 196 -6.54 2.24 -3.15
N ALA A 197 -6.86 3.11 -4.11
CA ALA A 197 -7.54 4.38 -3.85
C ALA A 197 -8.96 4.20 -3.28
N PRO A 198 -9.81 3.27 -3.78
CA PRO A 198 -11.10 3.00 -3.14
C PRO A 198 -10.96 2.49 -1.70
N ARG A 199 -9.97 1.64 -1.43
CA ARG A 199 -9.66 1.11 -0.09
C ARG A 199 -9.21 2.22 0.84
N TRP A 200 -8.25 3.03 0.43
CA TRP A 200 -7.74 4.16 1.20
C TRP A 200 -8.87 5.13 1.57
N ARG A 201 -9.77 5.44 0.65
CA ARG A 201 -10.93 6.29 0.91
C ARG A 201 -11.82 5.75 2.03
N ILE A 202 -12.10 4.42 2.04
CA ILE A 202 -12.93 3.80 3.08
C ILE A 202 -12.23 3.89 4.44
N LEU A 203 -10.91 3.64 4.47
CA LEU A 203 -10.11 3.74 5.68
C LEU A 203 -10.02 5.19 6.20
N ASP A 204 -9.90 6.19 5.31
CA ASP A 204 -9.94 7.61 5.67
C ASP A 204 -11.30 8.00 6.29
N ARG A 205 -12.41 7.49 5.76
CA ARG A 205 -13.74 7.68 6.38
C ARG A 205 -13.82 7.02 7.76
N LEU A 206 -13.30 5.81 7.86
CA LEU A 206 -13.24 5.09 9.14
C LEU A 206 -12.40 5.84 10.17
N ASP A 207 -11.27 6.40 9.77
CA ASP A 207 -10.40 7.22 10.63
C ASP A 207 -11.12 8.48 11.15
N ARG A 208 -11.91 9.11 10.30
CA ARG A 208 -12.74 10.27 10.64
C ARG A 208 -14.01 9.93 11.45
N GLY A 209 -14.27 8.65 11.74
CA GLY A 209 -15.47 8.22 12.47
C GLY A 209 -16.76 8.27 11.66
N LEU A 210 -16.65 8.28 10.33
CA LEU A 210 -17.77 8.27 9.42
C LEU A 210 -18.14 6.83 9.05
N MET A 211 -19.37 6.60 8.65
CA MET A 211 -19.81 5.31 8.13
C MET A 211 -18.97 4.92 6.89
N PRO A 212 -18.20 3.81 6.93
CA PRO A 212 -17.25 3.49 5.87
C PRO A 212 -17.91 3.20 4.51
N PHE A 213 -19.07 2.55 4.51
CA PHE A 213 -19.79 2.10 3.32
C PHE A 213 -20.93 3.00 2.88
N GLU A 214 -21.10 4.17 3.50
CA GLU A 214 -22.18 5.11 3.17
C GLU A 214 -22.16 5.52 1.70
N GLY A 215 -23.33 5.36 1.04
CA GLY A 215 -23.53 5.67 -0.36
C GLY A 215 -22.99 4.63 -1.35
N MET A 216 -22.52 3.47 -0.86
CA MET A 216 -22.24 2.31 -1.68
C MET A 216 -23.53 1.50 -1.95
N ARG A 217 -23.50 0.58 -2.95
CA ARG A 217 -24.62 -0.32 -3.20
C ARG A 217 -24.87 -1.21 -2.00
N LYS A 218 -26.14 -1.53 -1.70
CA LYS A 218 -26.54 -2.34 -0.53
C LYS A 218 -25.84 -3.69 -0.44
N THR A 219 -25.61 -4.36 -1.58
CA THR A 219 -24.88 -5.64 -1.66
C THR A 219 -23.43 -5.60 -1.17
N ILE A 220 -22.90 -4.42 -0.92
CA ILE A 220 -21.53 -4.24 -0.42
C ILE A 220 -21.55 -3.82 1.05
N ALA A 221 -22.66 -3.21 1.48
CA ALA A 221 -22.90 -2.89 2.89
C ALA A 221 -23.30 -4.13 3.70
N GLU A 222 -23.87 -5.13 3.05
CA GLU A 222 -24.08 -6.47 3.60
C GLU A 222 -22.78 -7.25 3.39
N ALA A 223 -22.28 -7.86 4.46
CA ALA A 223 -21.10 -8.72 4.36
C ALA A 223 -21.32 -9.79 3.29
N PRO A 224 -20.35 -10.06 2.40
CA PRO A 224 -20.47 -11.18 1.48
C PRO A 224 -20.70 -12.44 2.32
N THR A 225 -21.76 -13.17 2.09
CA THR A 225 -22.01 -14.48 2.69
C THR A 225 -20.80 -15.36 2.39
N GLU A 226 -20.33 -16.12 3.36
CA GLU A 226 -19.19 -17.06 3.21
C GLU A 226 -19.38 -18.00 2.01
N ASP A 227 -20.63 -18.38 1.70
CA ASP A 227 -21.02 -19.18 0.53
C ASP A 227 -20.60 -18.55 -0.84
N ALA A 228 -20.45 -17.24 -0.92
CA ALA A 228 -20.01 -16.57 -2.18
C ALA A 228 -18.49 -16.62 -2.38
N ALA A 229 -17.73 -16.93 -1.32
CA ALA A 229 -16.28 -17.07 -1.41
C ALA A 229 -15.87 -18.51 -1.75
N GLU A 230 -16.65 -19.51 -1.30
CA GLU A 230 -16.40 -20.92 -1.59
C GLU A 230 -16.73 -21.27 -3.06
N VAL A 231 -17.78 -20.68 -3.65
CA VAL A 231 -18.17 -20.95 -5.03
C VAL A 231 -17.12 -20.51 -6.06
N ASP A 232 -16.35 -19.45 -5.77
CA ASP A 232 -15.30 -18.97 -6.69
C ASP A 232 -14.03 -19.88 -6.66
N ASP A 233 -13.81 -20.57 -5.53
CA ASP A 233 -12.68 -21.49 -5.39
C ASP A 233 -13.01 -22.89 -5.92
N GLU A 234 -14.24 -23.40 -5.73
CA GLU A 234 -14.69 -24.68 -6.28
C GLU A 234 -14.77 -24.68 -7.82
N GLU A 235 -15.26 -23.59 -8.45
CA GLU A 235 -15.30 -23.49 -9.91
C GLU A 235 -13.89 -23.49 -10.55
N LEU A 236 -12.89 -22.97 -9.83
CA LEU A 236 -11.49 -22.97 -10.30
C LEU A 236 -10.83 -24.33 -10.16
N ASP A 237 -11.12 -25.08 -9.11
CA ASP A 237 -10.59 -26.42 -8.88
C ASP A 237 -11.22 -27.43 -9.86
N GLU A 238 -12.50 -27.30 -10.18
CA GLU A 238 -13.20 -28.15 -11.17
C GLU A 238 -12.65 -27.96 -12.59
N VAL A 239 -12.28 -26.74 -12.97
CA VAL A 239 -11.65 -26.43 -14.28
C VAL A 239 -10.22 -26.98 -14.36
N VAL A 240 -9.49 -27.01 -13.24
CA VAL A 240 -8.12 -27.56 -13.18
C VAL A 240 -8.15 -29.08 -13.25
N GLU A 241 -9.09 -29.75 -12.57
CA GLU A 241 -9.25 -31.21 -12.65
C GLU A 241 -9.76 -31.69 -14.02
N ALA A 242 -10.62 -30.93 -14.70
CA ALA A 242 -11.12 -31.25 -16.02
C ALA A 242 -10.09 -31.06 -17.15
N SER A 243 -8.98 -30.38 -16.90
CA SER A 243 -7.91 -30.08 -17.88
C SER A 243 -6.66 -30.97 -17.73
N GLY A 244 -6.63 -31.89 -16.76
CA GLY A 244 -5.54 -32.84 -16.50
C GLY A 244 -5.88 -34.24 -16.98
#